data_09582d4b18a45f26b4a949a3b647dd18
#
_entry.id   09582d4b18a45f26b4a949a3b647dd18
#
_cell.length_a   1.000
_cell.length_b   1.000
_cell.length_c   1.000
_cell.angle_alpha   90.00
_cell.angle_beta   90.00
_cell.angle_gamma   90.00
#
_symmetry.space_group_name_H-M   'P 1'
#
loop_
_entity.id
_entity.type
_entity.pdbx_description
1 polymer ?
#
loop_
_entity_poly.entity_id
_entity_poly.type
_entity_poly.pdbx_seq_one_letter_code
_entity_poly.pdbx_strand_id
1 'polypeptide(L)'
;MKNDNAYFVHETAIIDDEAIIGDHTKIWHFSHIQSGATIGENCSLGQNVNVGNNVKIGNSVKIQNNVSVYEGVELEDFVFCGPSMVFTNILLPRCEFPQRGSKFYSKTLVKKSASIGANATIVCGNTIGQYALIGAGSVIIKDVPDYALMVGNPGLQVGWVNKKGIQISFDDQGLSPCGNYKLENEMVSYLGKE
;
A
#
# COMPACT_ATOMS: atom_id res chain seq x y z
N MET A 1 -25.38 -16.67 16.91
CA MET A 1 -24.36 -16.27 17.88
C MET A 1 -23.92 -14.86 17.49
N LYS A 2 -24.11 -13.87 18.37
CA LYS A 2 -23.52 -12.53 18.15
C LYS A 2 -22.01 -12.72 18.27
N ASN A 3 -21.26 -12.47 17.20
CA ASN A 3 -19.81 -12.34 17.31
C ASN A 3 -19.55 -11.08 18.15
N ASP A 4 -19.01 -11.27 19.35
CA ASP A 4 -18.53 -10.17 20.22
C ASP A 4 -17.24 -9.53 19.67
N ASN A 5 -16.86 -9.83 18.43
CA ASN A 5 -15.72 -9.23 17.75
C ASN A 5 -16.08 -7.81 17.31
N ALA A 6 -15.25 -6.84 17.66
CA ALA A 6 -15.41 -5.45 17.26
C ALA A 6 -15.20 -5.23 15.73
N TYR A 7 -14.83 -6.26 14.98
CA TYR A 7 -14.62 -6.25 13.53
C TYR A 7 -15.53 -7.27 12.81
N PHE A 8 -15.72 -7.08 11.50
CA PHE A 8 -16.52 -7.97 10.65
C PHE A 8 -15.64 -8.91 9.83
N VAL A 9 -15.98 -10.22 9.86
CA VAL A 9 -15.37 -11.25 9.00
C VAL A 9 -16.48 -12.00 8.29
N HIS A 10 -16.41 -12.07 6.97
CA HIS A 10 -17.34 -12.89 6.18
C HIS A 10 -17.09 -14.37 6.45
N GLU A 11 -18.15 -15.19 6.49
CA GLU A 11 -18.09 -16.62 6.83
C GLU A 11 -17.15 -17.47 5.96
N THR A 12 -16.84 -17.01 4.75
CA THR A 12 -15.91 -17.69 3.82
C THR A 12 -14.46 -17.20 3.96
N ALA A 13 -14.19 -16.20 4.81
CA ALA A 13 -12.84 -15.76 5.07
C ALA A 13 -12.16 -16.62 6.14
N ILE A 14 -10.86 -16.78 6.02
CA ILE A 14 -10.03 -17.57 6.96
C ILE A 14 -9.12 -16.63 7.72
N ILE A 15 -9.14 -16.73 9.03
CA ILE A 15 -8.24 -15.99 9.93
C ILE A 15 -7.42 -17.04 10.67
N ASP A 16 -6.11 -17.06 10.46
CA ASP A 16 -5.21 -17.96 11.16
C ASP A 16 -5.00 -17.50 12.61
N ASP A 17 -4.53 -18.42 13.45
CA ASP A 17 -4.14 -18.12 14.82
C ASP A 17 -3.07 -17.02 14.87
N GLU A 18 -3.04 -16.26 15.98
CA GLU A 18 -2.10 -15.15 16.22
C GLU A 18 -2.26 -13.92 15.28
N ALA A 19 -3.23 -13.92 14.35
CA ALA A 19 -3.59 -12.73 13.61
C ALA A 19 -4.33 -11.73 14.53
N ILE A 20 -3.94 -10.44 14.47
CA ILE A 20 -4.54 -9.36 15.25
C ILE A 20 -5.30 -8.43 14.30
N ILE A 21 -6.58 -8.19 14.58
CA ILE A 21 -7.45 -7.35 13.76
C ILE A 21 -8.07 -6.27 14.64
N GLY A 22 -7.85 -5.01 14.25
CA GLY A 22 -8.39 -3.85 14.94
C GLY A 22 -9.89 -3.64 14.71
N ASP A 23 -10.47 -2.81 15.59
CA ASP A 23 -11.89 -2.53 15.64
C ASP A 23 -12.41 -1.93 14.33
N HIS A 24 -13.67 -2.23 14.00
CA HIS A 24 -14.39 -1.74 12.82
C HIS A 24 -13.78 -2.14 11.46
N THR A 25 -12.75 -3.00 11.45
CA THR A 25 -12.18 -3.56 10.22
C THR A 25 -13.15 -4.57 9.61
N LYS A 26 -13.22 -4.59 8.26
CA LYS A 26 -14.10 -5.48 7.50
C LYS A 26 -13.30 -6.36 6.56
N ILE A 27 -13.48 -7.68 6.70
CA ILE A 27 -12.80 -8.69 5.88
C ILE A 27 -13.87 -9.43 5.07
N TRP A 28 -13.79 -9.32 3.75
CA TRP A 28 -14.79 -9.83 2.84
C TRP A 28 -14.49 -11.26 2.36
N HIS A 29 -15.32 -11.74 1.44
CA HIS A 29 -15.38 -13.12 0.95
C HIS A 29 -14.01 -13.67 0.52
N PHE A 30 -13.74 -14.92 0.88
CA PHE A 30 -12.58 -15.71 0.44
C PHE A 30 -11.23 -15.08 0.74
N SER A 31 -11.17 -14.16 1.68
CA SER A 31 -9.90 -13.58 2.13
C SER A 31 -9.21 -14.51 3.13
N HIS A 32 -7.88 -14.47 3.16
CA HIS A 32 -7.08 -15.24 4.11
C HIS A 32 -6.10 -14.30 4.82
N ILE A 33 -6.19 -14.24 6.13
CA ILE A 33 -5.28 -13.51 7.01
C ILE A 33 -4.41 -14.51 7.72
N GLN A 34 -3.12 -14.52 7.39
CA GLN A 34 -2.18 -15.53 7.89
C GLN A 34 -1.63 -15.17 9.27
N SER A 35 -1.00 -16.18 9.90
CA SER A 35 -0.51 -16.12 11.27
C SER A 35 0.44 -14.94 11.51
N GLY A 36 0.30 -14.27 12.66
CA GLY A 36 1.13 -13.16 13.08
C GLY A 36 0.88 -11.85 12.32
N ALA A 37 -0.03 -11.81 11.34
CA ALA A 37 -0.41 -10.58 10.68
C ALA A 37 -1.11 -9.62 11.65
N THR A 38 -0.82 -8.32 11.53
CA THR A 38 -1.47 -7.27 12.32
C THR A 38 -2.17 -6.28 11.40
N ILE A 39 -3.46 -6.06 11.59
CA ILE A 39 -4.29 -5.14 10.82
C ILE A 39 -4.89 -4.13 11.79
N GLY A 40 -4.72 -2.86 11.50
CA GLY A 40 -5.25 -1.76 12.31
C GLY A 40 -6.76 -1.63 12.26
N GLU A 41 -7.26 -0.56 12.85
CA GLU A 41 -8.68 -0.24 12.94
C GLU A 41 -9.23 0.36 11.64
N ASN A 42 -10.56 0.24 11.45
CA ASN A 42 -11.30 0.88 10.34
C ASN A 42 -10.82 0.48 8.94
N CYS A 43 -10.15 -0.67 8.79
CA CYS A 43 -9.69 -1.17 7.51
C CYS A 43 -10.82 -1.84 6.71
N SER A 44 -10.62 -1.96 5.41
CA SER A 44 -11.53 -2.72 4.53
C SER A 44 -10.72 -3.56 3.55
N LEU A 45 -10.80 -4.88 3.72
CA LEU A 45 -10.15 -5.87 2.85
C LEU A 45 -11.22 -6.49 1.96
N GLY A 46 -11.12 -6.23 0.67
CA GLY A 46 -12.06 -6.71 -0.34
C GLY A 46 -12.03 -8.23 -0.53
N GLN A 47 -12.78 -8.71 -1.50
CA GLN A 47 -12.87 -10.13 -1.80
C GLN A 47 -11.52 -10.69 -2.28
N ASN A 48 -11.20 -11.93 -1.85
CA ASN A 48 -10.00 -12.66 -2.27
C ASN A 48 -8.70 -11.89 -2.00
N VAL A 49 -8.62 -11.23 -0.82
CA VAL A 49 -7.40 -10.61 -0.33
C VAL A 49 -6.61 -11.63 0.48
N ASN A 50 -5.33 -11.76 0.19
CA ASN A 50 -4.41 -12.56 1.00
C ASN A 50 -3.45 -11.62 1.75
N VAL A 51 -3.38 -11.80 3.08
CA VAL A 51 -2.41 -11.11 3.95
C VAL A 51 -1.46 -12.15 4.50
N GLY A 52 -0.20 -12.08 4.09
CA GLY A 52 0.84 -13.05 4.46
C GLY A 52 1.25 -12.98 5.93
N ASN A 53 2.05 -13.96 6.35
CA ASN A 53 2.55 -14.03 7.73
C ASN A 53 3.27 -12.75 8.13
N ASN A 54 3.09 -12.32 9.39
CA ASN A 54 3.80 -11.20 10.00
C ASN A 54 3.66 -9.85 9.26
N VAL A 55 2.73 -9.72 8.31
CA VAL A 55 2.44 -8.46 7.62
C VAL A 55 1.87 -7.44 8.60
N LYS A 56 2.26 -6.17 8.43
CA LYS A 56 1.74 -5.05 9.22
C LYS A 56 0.93 -4.13 8.34
N ILE A 57 -0.31 -3.89 8.73
CA ILE A 57 -1.24 -2.97 8.07
C ILE A 57 -1.73 -1.97 9.10
N GLY A 58 -1.52 -0.68 8.83
CA GLY A 58 -1.95 0.45 9.66
C GLY A 58 -3.47 0.62 9.68
N ASN A 59 -3.91 1.77 10.21
CA ASN A 59 -5.33 2.08 10.37
C ASN A 59 -5.94 2.65 9.08
N SER A 60 -7.24 2.44 8.89
CA SER A 60 -8.01 3.01 7.78
C SER A 60 -7.47 2.65 6.39
N VAL A 61 -6.79 1.52 6.28
CA VAL A 61 -6.26 1.00 5.02
C VAL A 61 -7.39 0.35 4.22
N LYS A 62 -7.40 0.62 2.91
CA LYS A 62 -8.36 0.01 2.00
C LYS A 62 -7.64 -0.84 0.96
N ILE A 63 -7.84 -2.15 1.02
CA ILE A 63 -7.32 -3.11 0.06
C ILE A 63 -8.49 -3.62 -0.79
N GLN A 64 -8.41 -3.41 -2.09
CA GLN A 64 -9.43 -3.84 -3.03
C GLN A 64 -9.31 -5.34 -3.34
N ASN A 65 -10.25 -5.86 -4.13
CA ASN A 65 -10.34 -7.28 -4.47
C ASN A 65 -9.06 -7.80 -5.17
N ASN A 66 -8.75 -9.08 -4.93
CA ASN A 66 -7.68 -9.83 -5.59
C ASN A 66 -6.27 -9.26 -5.34
N VAL A 67 -6.00 -8.75 -4.15
CA VAL A 67 -4.67 -8.26 -3.77
C VAL A 67 -4.03 -9.22 -2.78
N SER A 68 -2.76 -9.57 -3.01
CA SER A 68 -1.94 -10.29 -2.04
C SER A 68 -0.89 -9.36 -1.45
N VAL A 69 -0.93 -9.20 -0.13
CA VAL A 69 0.08 -8.48 0.66
C VAL A 69 0.98 -9.54 1.27
N TYR A 70 2.13 -9.78 0.64
CA TYR A 70 3.06 -10.83 1.06
C TYR A 70 3.90 -10.43 2.27
N GLU A 71 4.42 -11.44 2.99
CA GLU A 71 5.41 -11.20 4.05
C GLU A 71 6.59 -10.35 3.55
N GLY A 72 6.95 -9.33 4.33
CA GLY A 72 7.94 -8.32 3.98
C GLY A 72 7.33 -6.99 3.48
N VAL A 73 6.03 -6.95 3.22
CA VAL A 73 5.31 -5.71 2.89
C VAL A 73 4.72 -5.11 4.16
N GLU A 74 4.88 -3.80 4.31
CA GLU A 74 4.27 -3.01 5.38
C GLU A 74 3.47 -1.85 4.77
N LEU A 75 2.22 -1.68 5.22
CA LEU A 75 1.32 -0.61 4.80
C LEU A 75 1.06 0.31 5.99
N GLU A 76 1.41 1.58 5.88
CA GLU A 76 1.07 2.58 6.89
C GLU A 76 -0.42 3.00 6.80
N ASP A 77 -0.84 3.92 7.69
CA ASP A 77 -2.23 4.39 7.76
C ASP A 77 -2.73 4.99 6.44
N PHE A 78 -4.03 4.82 6.17
CA PHE A 78 -4.75 5.41 5.04
C PHE A 78 -4.24 4.98 3.66
N VAL A 79 -3.44 3.94 3.55
CA VAL A 79 -2.99 3.41 2.25
C VAL A 79 -4.18 2.83 1.47
N PHE A 80 -4.20 3.10 0.17
CA PHE A 80 -5.15 2.51 -0.77
C PHE A 80 -4.44 1.56 -1.74
N CYS A 81 -4.86 0.31 -1.77
CA CYS A 81 -4.44 -0.70 -2.75
C CYS A 81 -5.57 -0.96 -3.74
N GLY A 82 -5.40 -0.56 -4.99
CA GLY A 82 -6.37 -0.75 -6.07
C GLY A 82 -6.59 -2.23 -6.44
N PRO A 83 -7.71 -2.57 -7.09
CA PRO A 83 -8.03 -3.96 -7.41
C PRO A 83 -6.96 -4.60 -8.28
N SER A 84 -6.63 -5.85 -7.93
CA SER A 84 -5.66 -6.68 -8.65
C SER A 84 -4.26 -6.06 -8.78
N MET A 85 -3.90 -5.09 -7.94
CA MET A 85 -2.51 -4.65 -7.86
C MET A 85 -1.65 -5.77 -7.27
N VAL A 86 -0.35 -5.76 -7.57
CA VAL A 86 0.58 -6.85 -7.23
C VAL A 86 1.75 -6.30 -6.41
N PHE A 87 2.00 -6.92 -5.25
CA PHE A 87 3.30 -6.86 -4.59
C PHE A 87 4.12 -8.09 -4.94
N THR A 88 5.43 -7.95 -5.10
CA THR A 88 6.36 -9.08 -5.06
C THR A 88 7.11 -9.09 -3.72
N ASN A 89 7.78 -10.19 -3.36
CA ASN A 89 8.60 -10.24 -2.15
C ASN A 89 9.97 -10.92 -2.36
N ILE A 90 10.16 -11.59 -3.51
CA ILE A 90 11.44 -12.18 -3.92
C ILE A 90 11.90 -11.51 -5.20
N LEU A 91 13.11 -10.94 -5.17
CA LEU A 91 13.65 -10.18 -6.32
C LEU A 91 14.07 -11.08 -7.48
N LEU A 92 14.67 -12.24 -7.18
CA LEU A 92 15.21 -13.17 -8.17
C LEU A 92 14.66 -14.59 -7.97
N PRO A 93 13.35 -14.82 -8.22
CA PRO A 93 12.74 -16.11 -7.99
C PRO A 93 13.28 -17.16 -8.98
N ARG A 94 13.66 -18.34 -8.47
CA ARG A 94 14.06 -19.50 -9.27
C ARG A 94 13.61 -20.78 -8.57
N CYS A 95 12.84 -21.62 -9.27
CA CYS A 95 12.38 -22.88 -8.71
C CYS A 95 13.53 -23.88 -8.47
N GLU A 96 14.52 -23.88 -9.34
CA GLU A 96 15.71 -24.73 -9.19
C GLU A 96 16.59 -24.34 -7.99
N PHE A 97 16.55 -23.05 -7.60
CA PHE A 97 17.28 -22.51 -6.45
C PHE A 97 16.29 -21.87 -5.49
N PRO A 98 15.51 -22.68 -4.73
CA PRO A 98 14.38 -22.18 -3.96
C PRO A 98 14.83 -21.25 -2.84
N GLN A 99 14.23 -20.07 -2.80
CA GLN A 99 14.40 -19.06 -1.77
C GLN A 99 13.18 -19.11 -0.84
N ARG A 100 13.33 -19.79 0.31
CA ARG A 100 12.25 -19.97 1.28
C ARG A 100 12.59 -19.29 2.60
N GLY A 101 11.55 -18.64 3.16
CA GLY A 101 11.60 -17.99 4.46
C GLY A 101 12.04 -16.52 4.40
N SER A 102 11.74 -15.80 5.46
CA SER A 102 11.80 -14.33 5.59
C SER A 102 13.15 -13.70 5.23
N LYS A 103 14.24 -14.45 5.38
CA LYS A 103 15.59 -13.95 5.05
C LYS A 103 15.81 -13.64 3.57
N PHE A 104 14.96 -14.18 2.70
CA PHE A 104 15.00 -13.94 1.25
C PHE A 104 14.01 -12.88 0.79
N TYR A 105 13.12 -12.42 1.68
CA TYR A 105 12.08 -11.45 1.32
C TYR A 105 12.64 -10.04 1.40
N SER A 106 12.55 -9.33 0.29
CA SER A 106 12.90 -7.91 0.24
C SER A 106 11.75 -7.07 0.76
N LYS A 107 12.03 -6.21 1.75
CA LYS A 107 11.02 -5.40 2.41
C LYS A 107 10.48 -4.32 1.47
N THR A 108 9.17 -4.11 1.51
CA THR A 108 8.49 -3.02 0.80
C THR A 108 7.69 -2.22 1.82
N LEU A 109 7.89 -0.90 1.84
CA LEU A 109 7.16 0.02 2.70
C LEU A 109 6.25 0.90 1.85
N VAL A 110 4.96 0.91 2.15
CA VAL A 110 4.00 1.86 1.59
C VAL A 110 3.63 2.86 2.68
N LYS A 111 4.10 4.09 2.51
CA LYS A 111 3.92 5.14 3.51
C LYS A 111 2.50 5.70 3.50
N LYS A 112 2.19 6.41 4.58
CA LYS A 112 0.87 6.98 4.90
C LYS A 112 0.19 7.64 3.71
N SER A 113 -1.08 7.31 3.51
CA SER A 113 -1.95 7.90 2.48
C SER A 113 -1.49 7.72 1.03
N ALA A 114 -0.51 6.87 0.76
CA ALA A 114 -0.17 6.51 -0.61
C ALA A 114 -1.32 5.71 -1.26
N SER A 115 -1.50 5.92 -2.57
CA SER A 115 -2.53 5.23 -3.36
C SER A 115 -1.89 4.49 -4.52
N ILE A 116 -2.19 3.21 -4.63
CA ILE A 116 -1.70 2.33 -5.70
C ILE A 116 -2.87 1.98 -6.62
N GLY A 117 -2.77 2.33 -7.89
CA GLY A 117 -3.80 2.11 -8.89
C GLY A 117 -4.03 0.63 -9.23
N ALA A 118 -5.18 0.34 -9.84
CA ALA A 118 -5.54 -1.00 -10.27
C ALA A 118 -4.48 -1.62 -11.19
N ASN A 119 -4.22 -2.94 -11.03
CA ASN A 119 -3.24 -3.69 -11.82
C ASN A 119 -1.80 -3.12 -11.79
N ALA A 120 -1.47 -2.19 -10.89
CA ALA A 120 -0.09 -1.75 -10.73
C ALA A 120 0.74 -2.87 -10.08
N THR A 121 2.04 -2.93 -10.40
CA THR A 121 2.98 -3.87 -9.80
C THR A 121 4.05 -3.11 -9.03
N ILE A 122 4.23 -3.45 -7.77
CA ILE A 122 5.29 -2.94 -6.91
C ILE A 122 6.35 -4.04 -6.75
N VAL A 123 7.50 -3.84 -7.36
CA VAL A 123 8.65 -4.73 -7.18
C VAL A 123 9.20 -4.54 -5.78
N CYS A 124 9.49 -5.65 -5.10
CA CYS A 124 9.96 -5.65 -3.72
C CYS A 124 11.29 -4.90 -3.53
N GLY A 125 11.53 -4.46 -2.30
CA GLY A 125 12.74 -3.71 -1.95
C GLY A 125 12.59 -2.20 -2.07
N ASN A 126 11.40 -1.70 -2.42
CA ASN A 126 11.15 -0.28 -2.66
C ASN A 126 10.25 0.35 -1.59
N THR A 127 10.42 1.64 -1.37
CA THR A 127 9.55 2.47 -0.54
C THR A 127 8.65 3.32 -1.44
N ILE A 128 7.35 3.31 -1.16
CA ILE A 128 6.38 4.21 -1.79
C ILE A 128 6.14 5.36 -0.82
N GLY A 129 6.47 6.58 -1.24
CA GLY A 129 6.38 7.80 -0.42
C GLY A 129 4.95 8.13 0.01
N GLN A 130 4.85 8.91 1.09
CA GLN A 130 3.55 9.34 1.62
C GLN A 130 2.79 10.17 0.58
N TYR A 131 1.48 9.97 0.51
CA TYR A 131 0.59 10.64 -0.46
C TYR A 131 0.98 10.41 -1.93
N ALA A 132 1.95 9.54 -2.25
CA ALA A 132 2.26 9.22 -3.64
C ALA A 132 1.06 8.57 -4.33
N LEU A 133 0.90 8.85 -5.61
CA LEU A 133 -0.14 8.27 -6.45
C LEU A 133 0.50 7.45 -7.58
N ILE A 134 0.31 6.14 -7.52
CA ILE A 134 0.73 5.21 -8.55
C ILE A 134 -0.43 4.99 -9.52
N GLY A 135 -0.26 5.37 -10.77
CA GLY A 135 -1.27 5.19 -11.80
C GLY A 135 -1.57 3.71 -12.08
N ALA A 136 -2.78 3.42 -12.52
CA ALA A 136 -3.19 2.05 -12.86
C ALA A 136 -2.26 1.43 -13.91
N GLY A 137 -1.94 0.13 -13.76
CA GLY A 137 -1.07 -0.61 -14.66
C GLY A 137 0.41 -0.24 -14.63
N SER A 138 0.83 0.62 -13.70
CA SER A 138 2.24 1.02 -13.59
C SER A 138 3.10 -0.07 -12.94
N VAL A 139 4.39 -0.13 -13.32
CA VAL A 139 5.35 -1.07 -12.72
C VAL A 139 6.45 -0.29 -12.01
N ILE A 140 6.45 -0.32 -10.69
CA ILE A 140 7.39 0.40 -9.83
C ILE A 140 8.58 -0.48 -9.52
N ILE A 141 9.77 -0.03 -9.91
CA ILE A 141 11.05 -0.77 -9.79
C ILE A 141 12.10 -0.04 -8.94
N LYS A 142 11.75 1.11 -8.38
CA LYS A 142 12.60 1.94 -7.50
C LYS A 142 11.75 2.71 -6.51
N ASP A 143 12.39 3.30 -5.51
CA ASP A 143 11.74 4.16 -4.53
C ASP A 143 10.95 5.30 -5.20
N VAL A 144 9.81 5.62 -4.61
CA VAL A 144 8.92 6.69 -5.05
C VAL A 144 8.93 7.81 -4.03
N PRO A 145 9.21 9.05 -4.44
CA PRO A 145 9.17 10.20 -3.53
C PRO A 145 7.78 10.47 -2.94
N ASP A 146 7.75 11.14 -1.80
CA ASP A 146 6.52 11.64 -1.21
C ASP A 146 5.78 12.56 -2.20
N TYR A 147 4.46 12.42 -2.31
CA TYR A 147 3.58 13.18 -3.24
C TYR A 147 3.85 12.97 -4.73
N ALA A 148 4.71 12.04 -5.14
CA ALA A 148 4.98 11.80 -6.55
C ALA A 148 3.78 11.18 -7.28
N LEU A 149 3.57 11.59 -8.53
CA LEU A 149 2.68 10.95 -9.49
C LEU A 149 3.51 10.05 -10.41
N MET A 150 3.29 8.74 -10.31
CA MET A 150 4.02 7.72 -11.08
C MET A 150 3.10 7.07 -12.10
N VAL A 151 3.55 6.91 -13.35
CA VAL A 151 2.79 6.20 -14.39
C VAL A 151 3.71 5.38 -15.30
N GLY A 152 3.18 4.33 -15.90
CA GLY A 152 3.81 3.58 -16.97
C GLY A 152 4.59 2.33 -16.54
N ASN A 153 5.18 1.66 -17.54
CA ASN A 153 6.04 0.47 -17.38
C ASN A 153 7.31 0.62 -18.22
N PRO A 154 8.50 0.84 -17.59
CA PRO A 154 8.67 1.06 -16.16
C PRO A 154 7.99 2.36 -15.69
N GLY A 155 7.61 2.41 -14.40
CA GLY A 155 6.98 3.58 -13.80
C GLY A 155 7.92 4.79 -13.76
N LEU A 156 7.48 5.89 -14.37
CA LEU A 156 8.18 7.16 -14.38
C LEU A 156 7.40 8.20 -13.60
N GLN A 157 8.11 9.10 -12.93
CA GLN A 157 7.48 10.25 -12.30
C GLN A 157 7.11 11.27 -13.37
N VAL A 158 5.83 11.63 -13.41
CA VAL A 158 5.27 12.58 -14.38
C VAL A 158 4.78 13.87 -13.73
N GLY A 159 4.91 13.98 -12.41
CA GLY A 159 4.50 15.15 -11.67
C GLY A 159 4.33 14.87 -10.18
N TRP A 160 3.53 15.72 -9.56
CA TRP A 160 3.25 15.70 -8.14
C TRP A 160 1.76 15.83 -7.88
N VAL A 161 1.30 15.32 -6.75
CA VAL A 161 -0.10 15.42 -6.32
C VAL A 161 -0.19 16.06 -4.93
N ASN A 162 -1.33 16.66 -4.63
CA ASN A 162 -1.65 17.11 -3.29
C ASN A 162 -2.22 15.96 -2.44
N LYS A 163 -2.53 16.22 -1.17
CA LYS A 163 -3.14 15.24 -0.26
C LYS A 163 -4.47 14.64 -0.75
N LYS A 164 -5.13 15.27 -1.72
CA LYS A 164 -6.38 14.76 -2.33
C LYS A 164 -6.12 13.97 -3.62
N GLY A 165 -4.86 13.76 -4.01
CA GLY A 165 -4.49 13.08 -5.25
C GLY A 165 -4.65 13.92 -6.51
N ILE A 166 -4.87 15.23 -6.39
CA ILE A 166 -5.00 16.16 -7.52
C ILE A 166 -3.59 16.62 -7.92
N GLN A 167 -3.28 16.53 -9.21
CA GLN A 167 -1.99 16.99 -9.73
C GLN A 167 -1.77 18.48 -9.44
N ILE A 168 -0.55 18.83 -9.02
CA ILE A 168 -0.14 20.19 -8.71
C ILE A 168 1.06 20.59 -9.55
N SER A 169 1.11 21.88 -9.88
CA SER A 169 2.26 22.55 -10.47
C SER A 169 2.96 23.41 -9.43
N PHE A 170 4.16 23.88 -9.78
CA PHE A 170 4.96 24.78 -8.96
C PHE A 170 5.45 25.93 -9.81
N ASP A 171 5.58 27.11 -9.20
CA ASP A 171 6.18 28.27 -9.81
C ASP A 171 7.73 28.21 -9.77
N ASP A 172 8.39 29.26 -10.25
CA ASP A 172 9.86 29.36 -10.28
C ASP A 172 10.50 29.38 -8.87
N GLN A 173 9.72 29.67 -7.84
CA GLN A 173 10.13 29.61 -6.42
C GLN A 173 9.82 28.26 -5.77
N GLY A 174 9.26 27.30 -6.53
CA GLY A 174 8.84 26.00 -6.07
C GLY A 174 7.56 26.04 -5.23
N LEU A 175 6.73 27.08 -5.30
CA LEU A 175 5.50 27.17 -4.54
C LEU A 175 4.29 26.75 -5.38
N SER A 176 3.40 25.93 -4.80
CA SER A 176 2.15 25.56 -5.46
C SER A 176 1.15 26.74 -5.49
N PRO A 177 0.19 26.79 -6.45
CA PRO A 177 -0.78 27.87 -6.56
C PRO A 177 -1.63 28.11 -5.30
N CYS A 178 -1.88 27.07 -4.51
CA CYS A 178 -2.59 27.20 -3.24
C CYS A 178 -1.68 27.62 -2.06
N GLY A 179 -0.37 27.73 -2.25
CA GLY A 179 0.60 28.10 -1.23
C GLY A 179 0.88 27.03 -0.16
N ASN A 180 0.25 25.85 -0.26
CA ASN A 180 0.35 24.80 0.77
C ASN A 180 1.44 23.78 0.53
N TYR A 181 2.05 23.76 -0.65
CA TYR A 181 3.11 22.80 -1.00
C TYR A 181 4.33 23.54 -1.55
N LYS A 182 5.50 23.07 -1.18
CA LYS A 182 6.78 23.56 -1.68
C LYS A 182 7.58 22.42 -2.28
N LEU A 183 8.06 22.61 -3.50
CA LEU A 183 9.02 21.76 -4.18
C LEU A 183 10.42 22.33 -3.98
N GLU A 184 11.31 21.55 -3.40
CA GLU A 184 12.70 21.92 -3.17
C GLU A 184 13.58 20.68 -3.27
N ASN A 185 14.64 20.72 -4.07
CA ASN A 185 15.54 19.58 -4.30
C ASN A 185 14.80 18.28 -4.68
N GLU A 186 13.86 18.38 -5.62
CA GLU A 186 13.02 17.25 -6.07
C GLU A 186 12.19 16.59 -4.95
N MET A 187 11.91 17.29 -3.88
CA MET A 187 11.06 16.85 -2.79
C MET A 187 9.93 17.83 -2.54
N VAL A 188 8.71 17.31 -2.37
CA VAL A 188 7.54 18.12 -2.03
C VAL A 188 7.32 18.06 -0.52
N SER A 189 7.15 19.22 0.09
CA SER A 189 6.75 19.37 1.49
C SER A 189 5.40 20.08 1.59
N TYR A 190 4.60 19.66 2.59
CA TYR A 190 3.34 20.32 2.94
C TYR A 190 3.61 21.39 4.01
N LEU A 191 3.22 22.63 3.75
CA LEU A 191 3.51 23.77 4.62
C LEU A 191 2.47 24.01 5.72
N GLY A 192 1.36 23.27 5.74
CA GLY A 192 0.37 23.32 6.80
C GLY A 192 -0.41 24.64 6.89
N LYS A 193 -0.53 25.39 5.83
CA LYS A 193 -1.39 26.59 5.77
C LYS A 193 -2.81 26.13 5.45
N GLU A 194 -3.57 25.76 6.49
CA GLU A 194 -5.02 25.57 6.40
C GLU A 194 -5.75 26.87 6.78
#